data_3703088a4db2cdc727504d72d0dc5372
#
_entry.id   3703088a4db2cdc727504d72d0dc5372
#
_cell.length_a   1.000
_cell.length_b   1.000
_cell.length_c   1.000
_cell.angle_alpha   90.00
_cell.angle_beta   90.00
_cell.angle_gamma   90.00
#
_symmetry.space_group_name_H-M   'P 1'
#
loop_
_entity.id
_entity.type
_entity.pdbx_description
1 polymer ?
#
loop_
_entity_poly.entity_id
_entity_poly.type
_entity_poly.pdbx_seq_one_letter_code
_entity_poly.pdbx_strand_id
1 'polypeptide(L)'
;MKAITVEPKTPGSARYEEIPEPDEREGSVLVEALAVGVCGTDVEIVEGKYGWSPPGASRLVLGHESLGRVIDPGPRSSLKEGDLVVGIVRRPDPVPCPSCAVGEWDMCSNGQYTERGIKEIHGFMSERWRTEPEYVIKVDPSLGILGVLLEPMTVITKALEQVVMVGQRAFWEPRTALVTGAGPIGLLAALRLHARNLDVHVLDR
;
A
#
# COMPACT_ATOMS: atom_id res chain seq x y z
N MET A 1 -2.70 12.75 -18.45
CA MET A 1 -1.77 11.64 -18.15
C MET A 1 -2.42 10.29 -18.39
N LYS A 2 -1.64 9.22 -18.59
CA LYS A 2 -2.16 7.85 -18.70
C LYS A 2 -2.39 7.21 -17.35
N ALA A 3 -3.44 6.38 -17.26
CA ALA A 3 -3.75 5.61 -16.05
C ALA A 3 -4.46 4.29 -16.40
N ILE A 4 -4.39 3.34 -15.45
CA ILE A 4 -5.23 2.14 -15.45
C ILE A 4 -6.40 2.40 -14.51
N THR A 5 -7.60 2.40 -15.07
CA THR A 5 -8.84 2.68 -14.35
C THR A 5 -9.81 1.50 -14.45
N VAL A 6 -10.70 1.41 -13.49
CA VAL A 6 -11.77 0.41 -13.45
C VAL A 6 -13.08 1.06 -12.98
N GLU A 7 -14.19 0.52 -13.38
CA GLU A 7 -15.49 0.78 -12.76
C GLU A 7 -15.74 -0.33 -11.72
N PRO A 8 -15.58 -0.05 -10.41
CA PRO A 8 -15.70 -1.07 -9.39
C PRO A 8 -17.05 -1.81 -9.45
N LYS A 9 -17.03 -3.10 -9.14
CA LYS A 9 -18.21 -3.98 -9.22
C LYS A 9 -18.75 -4.24 -10.63
N THR A 10 -18.00 -3.81 -11.66
CA THR A 10 -18.33 -4.05 -13.08
C THR A 10 -17.20 -4.86 -13.74
N PRO A 11 -17.38 -6.19 -13.88
CA PRO A 11 -16.36 -7.05 -14.51
C PRO A 11 -16.02 -6.59 -15.93
N GLY A 12 -14.73 -6.68 -16.30
CA GLY A 12 -14.26 -6.31 -17.64
C GLY A 12 -14.25 -4.81 -17.93
N SER A 13 -14.43 -3.96 -16.92
CA SER A 13 -14.44 -2.50 -17.07
C SER A 13 -13.05 -1.86 -17.02
N ALA A 14 -11.98 -2.63 -16.78
CA ALA A 14 -10.61 -2.13 -16.72
C ALA A 14 -10.20 -1.51 -18.07
N ARG A 15 -9.54 -0.34 -18.02
CA ARG A 15 -9.07 0.42 -19.20
C ARG A 15 -7.72 1.06 -18.92
N TYR A 16 -6.91 1.12 -19.97
CA TYR A 16 -5.78 2.04 -20.04
C TYR A 16 -6.23 3.27 -20.80
N GLU A 17 -6.33 4.40 -20.16
CA GLU A 17 -6.94 5.60 -20.73
C GLU A 17 -6.24 6.89 -20.30
N GLU A 18 -6.56 7.97 -20.98
CA GLU A 18 -6.13 9.31 -20.58
C GLU A 18 -7.08 9.90 -19.55
N ILE A 19 -6.50 10.40 -18.46
CA ILE A 19 -7.20 11.12 -17.40
C ILE A 19 -6.54 12.49 -17.18
N PRO A 20 -7.23 13.45 -16.54
CA PRO A 20 -6.60 14.70 -16.12
C PRO A 20 -5.38 14.48 -15.24
N GLU A 21 -4.52 15.49 -15.13
CA GLU A 21 -3.45 15.51 -14.11
C GLU A 21 -4.07 15.52 -12.70
N PRO A 22 -3.36 14.99 -11.69
CA PRO A 22 -3.86 14.93 -10.33
C PRO A 22 -4.03 16.36 -9.77
N ASP A 23 -5.18 16.62 -9.17
CA ASP A 23 -5.55 17.92 -8.62
C ASP A 23 -4.72 18.25 -7.38
N GLU A 24 -4.36 19.51 -7.18
CA GLU A 24 -3.61 19.96 -5.99
C GLU A 24 -4.37 19.70 -4.67
N ARG A 25 -5.68 19.57 -4.73
CA ARG A 25 -6.52 19.17 -3.59
C ARG A 25 -6.27 17.75 -3.11
N GLU A 26 -5.66 16.91 -3.96
CA GLU A 26 -5.26 15.54 -3.58
C GLU A 26 -3.99 15.49 -2.73
N GLY A 27 -3.30 16.61 -2.58
CA GLY A 27 -2.10 16.76 -1.78
C GLY A 27 -1.03 17.62 -2.43
N SER A 28 -0.15 18.16 -1.62
CA SER A 28 0.89 19.10 -2.08
C SER A 28 2.11 18.40 -2.71
N VAL A 29 2.34 17.12 -2.40
CA VAL A 29 3.48 16.37 -2.95
C VAL A 29 3.07 15.78 -4.30
N LEU A 30 3.78 16.16 -5.37
CA LEU A 30 3.62 15.56 -6.70
C LEU A 30 4.70 14.54 -6.96
N VAL A 31 4.30 13.36 -7.40
CA VAL A 31 5.18 12.21 -7.61
C VAL A 31 4.98 11.64 -9.01
N GLU A 32 6.11 11.35 -9.69
CA GLU A 32 6.15 10.53 -10.90
C GLU A 32 6.15 9.05 -10.51
N ALA A 33 5.26 8.25 -11.06
CA ALA A 33 5.22 6.82 -10.82
C ALA A 33 6.39 6.12 -11.54
N LEU A 34 7.18 5.34 -10.81
CA LEU A 34 8.25 4.51 -11.37
C LEU A 34 7.84 3.05 -11.49
N ALA A 35 7.09 2.55 -10.52
CA ALA A 35 6.55 1.20 -10.51
C ALA A 35 5.32 1.13 -9.60
N VAL A 36 4.43 0.22 -9.92
CA VAL A 36 3.30 -0.14 -9.07
C VAL A 36 3.18 -1.67 -9.06
N GLY A 37 3.14 -2.27 -7.88
CA GLY A 37 2.88 -3.69 -7.73
C GLY A 37 1.41 -4.01 -8.02
N VAL A 38 1.17 -5.25 -8.41
CA VAL A 38 -0.18 -5.80 -8.64
C VAL A 38 -0.41 -6.96 -7.69
N CYS A 39 -1.42 -6.89 -6.88
CA CYS A 39 -1.77 -7.95 -5.94
C CYS A 39 -3.16 -8.56 -6.21
N GLY A 40 -3.55 -9.53 -5.38
CA GLY A 40 -4.85 -10.20 -5.49
C GLY A 40 -6.04 -9.23 -5.38
N THR A 41 -5.92 -8.17 -4.59
CA THR A 41 -6.97 -7.14 -4.45
C THR A 41 -7.24 -6.41 -5.76
N ASP A 42 -6.19 -6.09 -6.54
CA ASP A 42 -6.38 -5.46 -7.86
C ASP A 42 -7.13 -6.41 -8.82
N VAL A 43 -6.80 -7.71 -8.77
CA VAL A 43 -7.50 -8.73 -9.56
C VAL A 43 -8.97 -8.81 -9.16
N GLU A 44 -9.29 -8.86 -7.87
CA GLU A 44 -10.67 -8.89 -7.39
C GLU A 44 -11.47 -7.65 -7.80
N ILE A 45 -10.83 -6.47 -7.81
CA ILE A 45 -11.46 -5.23 -8.27
C ILE A 45 -11.76 -5.29 -9.78
N VAL A 46 -10.80 -5.75 -10.60
CA VAL A 46 -10.97 -5.93 -12.04
C VAL A 46 -12.06 -6.96 -12.37
N GLU A 47 -12.17 -8.01 -11.56
CA GLU A 47 -13.23 -9.02 -11.67
C GLU A 47 -14.60 -8.52 -11.15
N GLY A 48 -14.69 -7.30 -10.64
CA GLY A 48 -15.94 -6.70 -10.15
C GLY A 48 -16.39 -7.21 -8.78
N LYS A 49 -15.53 -7.89 -8.04
CA LYS A 49 -15.85 -8.48 -6.73
C LYS A 49 -15.66 -7.50 -5.57
N TYR A 50 -14.81 -6.47 -5.75
CA TYR A 50 -14.39 -5.54 -4.71
C TYR A 50 -14.22 -4.11 -5.21
N GLY A 51 -13.95 -3.16 -4.32
CA GLY A 51 -13.58 -1.79 -4.65
C GLY A 51 -14.73 -0.78 -4.64
N TRP A 52 -14.36 0.50 -4.49
CA TRP A 52 -15.27 1.65 -4.51
C TRP A 52 -14.60 2.85 -5.17
N SER A 53 -15.33 3.51 -6.08
CA SER A 53 -14.87 4.76 -6.68
C SER A 53 -14.89 5.91 -5.67
N PRO A 54 -14.04 6.94 -5.86
CA PRO A 54 -14.15 8.18 -5.09
C PRO A 54 -15.56 8.80 -5.20
N PRO A 55 -16.02 9.53 -4.17
CA PRO A 55 -17.31 10.21 -4.21
C PRO A 55 -17.45 11.10 -5.45
N GLY A 56 -18.53 10.92 -6.20
CA GLY A 56 -18.81 11.67 -7.42
C GLY A 56 -18.10 11.16 -8.70
N ALA A 57 -17.23 10.16 -8.59
CA ALA A 57 -16.60 9.50 -9.72
C ALA A 57 -17.23 8.13 -9.99
N SER A 58 -17.30 7.75 -11.27
CA SER A 58 -17.71 6.40 -11.67
C SER A 58 -16.52 5.43 -11.74
N ARG A 59 -15.31 5.93 -11.88
CA ARG A 59 -14.10 5.12 -12.08
C ARG A 59 -13.08 5.34 -10.95
N LEU A 60 -12.32 4.29 -10.69
CA LEU A 60 -11.21 4.25 -9.74
C LEU A 60 -9.91 4.06 -10.53
N VAL A 61 -8.89 4.87 -10.27
CA VAL A 61 -7.52 4.54 -10.65
C VAL A 61 -7.04 3.43 -9.72
N LEU A 62 -6.55 2.33 -10.28
CA LEU A 62 -6.08 1.16 -9.52
C LEU A 62 -4.71 1.40 -8.87
N GLY A 63 -4.26 0.40 -8.12
CA GLY A 63 -2.91 0.26 -7.59
C GLY A 63 -2.71 0.88 -6.21
N HIS A 64 -2.11 0.11 -5.33
CA HIS A 64 -1.83 0.50 -3.95
C HIS A 64 -0.38 0.21 -3.52
N GLU A 65 0.38 -0.57 -4.27
CA GLU A 65 1.79 -0.87 -4.03
C GLU A 65 2.68 0.06 -4.86
N SER A 66 2.96 1.28 -4.39
CA SER A 66 3.62 2.31 -5.19
C SER A 66 5.13 2.41 -4.97
N LEU A 67 5.83 2.83 -6.01
CA LEU A 67 7.16 3.43 -5.95
C LEU A 67 7.19 4.60 -6.92
N GLY A 68 7.63 5.76 -6.46
CA GLY A 68 7.69 6.97 -7.28
C GLY A 68 8.89 7.84 -6.96
N ARG A 69 9.03 8.88 -7.77
CA ARG A 69 10.04 9.93 -7.63
C ARG A 69 9.35 11.26 -7.40
N VAL A 70 9.77 11.99 -6.38
CA VAL A 70 9.22 13.32 -6.10
C VAL A 70 9.55 14.29 -7.25
N ILE A 71 8.54 14.89 -7.85
CA ILE A 71 8.66 16.00 -8.81
C ILE A 71 8.58 17.33 -8.06
N ASP A 72 7.59 17.47 -7.18
CA ASP A 72 7.39 18.65 -6.35
C ASP A 72 7.14 18.18 -4.89
N PRO A 73 8.03 18.51 -3.95
CA PRO A 73 7.85 18.11 -2.56
C PRO A 73 6.74 18.88 -1.84
N GLY A 74 6.25 19.97 -2.44
CA GLY A 74 5.28 20.87 -1.81
C GLY A 74 5.82 21.62 -0.59
N PRO A 75 5.06 22.55 -0.07
CA PRO A 75 5.41 23.26 1.15
C PRO A 75 5.27 22.36 2.38
N ARG A 76 6.14 22.55 3.38
CA ARG A 76 6.11 21.82 4.67
C ARG A 76 6.48 20.33 4.59
N SER A 77 7.09 19.89 3.51
CA SER A 77 7.63 18.53 3.38
C SER A 77 9.12 18.51 3.73
N SER A 78 9.60 17.42 4.31
CA SER A 78 11.02 17.13 4.46
C SER A 78 11.64 16.48 3.21
N LEU A 79 10.82 16.19 2.20
CA LEU A 79 11.22 15.63 0.93
C LEU A 79 11.94 16.65 0.05
N LYS A 80 12.70 16.14 -0.92
CA LYS A 80 13.34 16.91 -1.96
C LYS A 80 12.94 16.36 -3.32
N GLU A 81 12.98 17.22 -4.34
CA GLU A 81 12.89 16.78 -5.73
C GLU A 81 13.91 15.67 -6.01
N GLY A 82 13.48 14.61 -6.68
CA GLY A 82 14.27 13.43 -6.98
C GLY A 82 14.29 12.35 -5.91
N ASP A 83 13.77 12.59 -4.71
CA ASP A 83 13.66 11.55 -3.67
C ASP A 83 12.78 10.39 -4.15
N LEU A 84 13.23 9.15 -3.85
CA LEU A 84 12.39 7.97 -4.01
C LEU A 84 11.40 7.89 -2.85
N VAL A 85 10.15 7.58 -3.16
CA VAL A 85 9.05 7.54 -2.18
C VAL A 85 8.06 6.43 -2.47
N VAL A 86 7.36 6.00 -1.42
CA VAL A 86 6.16 5.18 -1.49
C VAL A 86 5.00 5.91 -0.82
N GLY A 87 3.79 5.76 -1.36
CA GLY A 87 2.58 6.32 -0.76
C GLY A 87 2.01 5.39 0.30
N ILE A 88 1.51 5.96 1.39
CA ILE A 88 0.71 5.23 2.38
C ILE A 88 -0.69 5.03 1.80
N VAL A 89 -1.17 3.81 1.84
CA VAL A 89 -2.44 3.41 1.19
C VAL A 89 -3.64 3.92 1.96
N ARG A 90 -3.70 3.59 3.26
CA ARG A 90 -4.87 3.88 4.09
C ARG A 90 -4.85 5.30 4.63
N ARG A 91 -6.01 5.96 4.57
CA ARG A 91 -6.33 7.17 5.32
C ARG A 91 -7.24 6.79 6.48
N PRO A 92 -6.95 7.22 7.72
CA PRO A 92 -7.79 6.91 8.85
C PRO A 92 -9.19 7.50 8.70
N ASP A 93 -10.10 6.96 9.47
CA ASP A 93 -11.46 7.49 9.59
C ASP A 93 -11.41 8.98 10.02
N PRO A 94 -12.07 9.90 9.29
CA PRO A 94 -12.08 11.32 9.63
C PRO A 94 -12.73 11.62 10.99
N VAL A 95 -13.60 10.72 11.47
CA VAL A 95 -14.10 10.72 12.85
C VAL A 95 -13.55 9.48 13.55
N PRO A 96 -12.36 9.56 14.17
CA PRO A 96 -11.63 8.39 14.57
C PRO A 96 -12.37 7.55 15.61
N CYS A 97 -12.51 6.25 15.35
CA CYS A 97 -12.85 5.28 16.38
C CYS A 97 -11.69 5.11 17.38
N PRO A 98 -11.88 4.42 18.52
CA PRO A 98 -10.80 4.22 19.50
C PRO A 98 -9.50 3.66 18.90
N SER A 99 -9.57 2.73 17.95
CA SER A 99 -8.40 2.18 17.27
C SER A 99 -7.70 3.21 16.39
N CYS A 100 -8.46 3.96 15.59
CA CYS A 100 -7.89 5.02 14.75
C CYS A 100 -7.27 6.15 15.59
N ALA A 101 -7.86 6.47 16.75
CA ALA A 101 -7.37 7.51 17.64
C ALA A 101 -5.98 7.20 18.24
N VAL A 102 -5.61 5.93 18.32
CA VAL A 102 -4.28 5.48 18.81
C VAL A 102 -3.34 5.03 17.69
N GLY A 103 -3.71 5.27 16.42
CA GLY A 103 -2.87 4.94 15.25
C GLY A 103 -3.05 3.52 14.69
N GLU A 104 -3.90 2.69 15.26
CA GLU A 104 -4.21 1.33 14.79
C GLU A 104 -5.30 1.36 13.70
N TRP A 105 -4.99 1.99 12.57
CA TRP A 105 -5.96 2.24 11.49
C TRP A 105 -6.44 0.97 10.81
N ASP A 106 -5.63 -0.08 10.81
CA ASP A 106 -5.96 -1.43 10.32
C ASP A 106 -7.05 -2.10 11.14
N MET A 107 -7.22 -1.68 12.42
CA MET A 107 -8.26 -2.14 13.34
C MET A 107 -9.48 -1.20 13.39
N CYS A 108 -9.71 -0.39 12.37
CA CYS A 108 -10.83 0.55 12.33
C CYS A 108 -12.17 -0.17 12.44
N SER A 109 -12.99 0.21 13.44
CA SER A 109 -14.32 -0.37 13.68
C SER A 109 -15.47 0.40 13.01
N ASN A 110 -15.28 1.67 12.63
CA ASN A 110 -16.32 2.46 11.94
C ASN A 110 -16.39 2.13 10.45
N GLY A 111 -15.29 1.67 9.84
CA GLY A 111 -15.22 1.35 8.43
C GLY A 111 -15.26 2.55 7.47
N GLN A 112 -15.11 3.78 7.97
CA GLN A 112 -15.12 5.02 7.17
C GLN A 112 -13.72 5.47 6.71
N TYR A 113 -12.72 4.62 6.85
CA TYR A 113 -11.41 4.83 6.25
C TYR A 113 -11.47 4.77 4.73
N THR A 114 -10.52 5.40 4.06
CA THR A 114 -10.32 5.27 2.61
C THR A 114 -9.00 4.59 2.30
N GLU A 115 -8.88 3.98 1.12
CA GLU A 115 -7.66 3.27 0.69
C GLU A 115 -7.36 3.55 -0.78
N ARG A 116 -6.16 4.01 -1.03
CA ARG A 116 -5.68 4.31 -2.38
C ARG A 116 -5.79 3.10 -3.30
N GLY A 117 -6.45 3.31 -4.45
CA GLY A 117 -6.63 2.26 -5.45
C GLY A 117 -7.61 1.16 -5.07
N ILE A 118 -8.29 1.27 -3.93
CA ILE A 118 -9.20 0.25 -3.40
C ILE A 118 -10.54 0.88 -3.00
N LYS A 119 -10.49 1.86 -2.11
CA LYS A 119 -11.72 2.39 -1.50
C LYS A 119 -11.73 3.90 -1.46
N GLU A 120 -12.59 4.49 -2.29
CA GLU A 120 -13.01 5.89 -2.29
C GLU A 120 -11.89 6.93 -2.49
N ILE A 121 -10.68 6.50 -2.88
CA ILE A 121 -9.57 7.38 -3.24
C ILE A 121 -8.77 6.74 -4.38
N HIS A 122 -8.40 7.54 -5.40
CA HIS A 122 -7.62 7.07 -6.54
C HIS A 122 -6.27 6.49 -6.13
N GLY A 123 -5.86 5.42 -6.82
CA GLY A 123 -4.61 4.72 -6.60
C GLY A 123 -3.43 5.32 -7.33
N PHE A 124 -2.40 4.49 -7.46
CA PHE A 124 -1.09 4.88 -7.97
C PHE A 124 -0.79 4.39 -9.39
N MET A 125 -1.70 3.64 -10.05
CA MET A 125 -1.53 3.17 -11.44
C MET A 125 -1.83 4.28 -12.45
N SER A 126 -1.09 5.38 -12.35
CA SER A 126 -1.09 6.54 -13.24
C SER A 126 0.34 7.06 -13.40
N GLU A 127 0.62 7.83 -14.45
CA GLU A 127 1.97 8.39 -14.67
C GLU A 127 2.41 9.31 -13.53
N ARG A 128 1.49 10.01 -12.92
CA ARG A 128 1.71 10.91 -11.77
C ARG A 128 0.58 10.79 -10.76
N TRP A 129 0.90 11.06 -9.52
CA TRP A 129 -0.07 11.11 -8.44
C TRP A 129 0.33 12.14 -7.40
N ARG A 130 -0.64 12.63 -6.66
CA ARG A 130 -0.45 13.55 -5.55
C ARG A 130 -0.83 12.92 -4.23
N THR A 131 -0.19 13.39 -3.17
CA THR A 131 -0.52 12.99 -1.79
C THR A 131 -0.15 14.09 -0.81
N GLU A 132 -0.71 14.03 0.36
CA GLU A 132 -0.32 14.85 1.50
C GLU A 132 1.06 14.40 2.04
N PRO A 133 1.89 15.32 2.58
CA PRO A 133 3.23 14.99 3.07
C PRO A 133 3.28 13.91 4.15
N GLU A 134 2.25 13.82 4.99
CA GLU A 134 2.12 12.82 6.06
C GLU A 134 1.81 11.39 5.56
N TYR A 135 1.42 11.26 4.29
CA TYR A 135 1.09 9.98 3.68
C TYR A 135 2.07 9.55 2.61
N VAL A 136 3.31 9.99 2.73
CA VAL A 136 4.40 9.58 1.85
C VAL A 136 5.66 9.27 2.67
N ILE A 137 6.31 8.16 2.34
CA ILE A 137 7.52 7.68 3.01
C ILE A 137 8.69 7.75 2.05
N LYS A 138 9.76 8.41 2.47
CA LYS A 138 11.02 8.42 1.74
C LYS A 138 11.67 7.05 1.79
N VAL A 139 12.10 6.56 0.63
CA VAL A 139 12.75 5.27 0.44
C VAL A 139 14.26 5.47 0.32
N ASP A 140 15.05 4.57 0.93
CA ASP A 140 16.49 4.54 0.71
C ASP A 140 16.79 4.30 -0.79
N PRO A 141 17.56 5.15 -1.46
CA PRO A 141 17.85 5.00 -2.88
C PRO A 141 18.53 3.67 -3.25
N SER A 142 19.22 3.03 -2.30
CA SER A 142 19.87 1.73 -2.52
C SER A 142 18.87 0.59 -2.80
N LEU A 143 17.63 0.73 -2.38
CA LEU A 143 16.57 -0.24 -2.68
C LEU A 143 16.16 -0.23 -4.15
N GLY A 144 16.35 0.89 -4.86
CA GLY A 144 15.94 0.99 -6.26
C GLY A 144 14.50 0.50 -6.46
N ILE A 145 14.29 -0.37 -7.44
CA ILE A 145 12.97 -0.92 -7.76
C ILE A 145 12.35 -1.76 -6.61
N LEU A 146 13.18 -2.33 -5.74
CA LEU A 146 12.69 -3.11 -4.59
C LEU A 146 11.90 -2.28 -3.59
N GLY A 147 11.99 -0.94 -3.67
CA GLY A 147 11.16 -0.06 -2.87
C GLY A 147 9.66 -0.30 -3.04
N VAL A 148 9.21 -0.83 -4.19
CA VAL A 148 7.80 -1.19 -4.43
C VAL A 148 7.29 -2.27 -3.46
N LEU A 149 8.17 -3.09 -2.89
CA LEU A 149 7.84 -4.15 -1.94
C LEU A 149 7.58 -3.63 -0.51
N LEU A 150 7.75 -2.34 -0.26
CA LEU A 150 7.54 -1.79 1.09
C LEU A 150 6.08 -1.89 1.52
N GLU A 151 5.12 -1.69 0.60
CA GLU A 151 3.70 -1.84 0.93
C GLU A 151 3.38 -3.28 1.35
N PRO A 152 3.59 -4.33 0.50
CA PRO A 152 3.29 -5.70 0.91
C PRO A 152 4.13 -6.16 2.13
N MET A 153 5.31 -5.58 2.38
CA MET A 153 6.10 -5.83 3.60
C MET A 153 5.36 -5.36 4.86
N THR A 154 4.50 -4.34 4.78
CA THR A 154 3.72 -3.87 5.94
C THR A 154 2.77 -4.94 6.45
N VAL A 155 2.16 -5.72 5.56
CA VAL A 155 1.29 -6.86 5.89
C VAL A 155 2.05 -7.89 6.74
N ILE A 156 3.26 -8.25 6.29
CA ILE A 156 4.12 -9.20 7.02
C ILE A 156 4.58 -8.63 8.35
N THR A 157 4.95 -7.36 8.38
CA THR A 157 5.40 -6.69 9.61
C THR A 157 4.31 -6.70 10.66
N LYS A 158 3.07 -6.37 10.27
CA LYS A 158 1.91 -6.40 11.17
C LYS A 158 1.59 -7.82 11.65
N ALA A 159 1.63 -8.82 10.77
CA ALA A 159 1.43 -10.21 11.16
C ALA A 159 2.47 -10.68 12.18
N LEU A 160 3.75 -10.38 11.96
CA LEU A 160 4.82 -10.74 12.90
C LEU A 160 4.76 -9.98 14.22
N GLU A 161 4.26 -8.75 14.22
CA GLU A 161 3.96 -7.99 15.44
C GLU A 161 2.93 -8.74 16.29
N GLN A 162 1.82 -9.18 15.68
CA GLN A 162 0.79 -9.96 16.37
C GLN A 162 1.36 -11.29 16.92
N VAL A 163 2.18 -12.00 16.15
CA VAL A 163 2.86 -13.23 16.59
C VAL A 163 3.72 -12.96 17.82
N VAL A 164 4.50 -11.88 17.84
CA VAL A 164 5.34 -11.49 19.00
C VAL A 164 4.48 -11.14 20.19
N MET A 165 3.44 -10.33 20.04
CA MET A 165 2.53 -9.95 21.13
C MET A 165 1.86 -11.17 21.76
N VAL A 166 1.43 -12.14 20.96
CA VAL A 166 0.86 -13.41 21.44
C VAL A 166 1.93 -14.25 22.16
N GLY A 167 3.14 -14.33 21.61
CA GLY A 167 4.25 -15.09 22.18
C GLY A 167 4.71 -14.56 23.56
N GLN A 168 4.63 -13.24 23.77
CA GLN A 168 4.99 -12.59 25.04
C GLN A 168 4.08 -12.99 26.23
N ARG A 169 2.99 -13.70 25.99
CA ARG A 169 2.11 -14.20 27.07
C ARG A 169 2.68 -15.36 27.86
N ALA A 170 3.75 -16.00 27.35
CA ALA A 170 4.42 -17.13 27.99
C ALA A 170 5.92 -17.09 27.66
N PHE A 171 6.69 -17.98 28.27
CA PHE A 171 8.07 -18.21 27.84
C PHE A 171 8.07 -18.85 26.46
N TRP A 172 8.57 -18.12 25.46
CA TRP A 172 8.59 -18.54 24.08
C TRP A 172 9.82 -18.01 23.33
N GLU A 173 10.70 -18.90 22.95
CA GLU A 173 11.92 -18.59 22.21
C GLU A 173 11.95 -19.39 20.89
N PRO A 174 11.28 -18.94 19.85
CA PRO A 174 11.27 -19.67 18.58
C PRO A 174 12.66 -19.63 17.94
N ARG A 175 13.09 -20.79 17.39
CA ARG A 175 14.35 -20.93 16.64
C ARG A 175 14.12 -21.27 15.20
N THR A 176 13.01 -21.91 14.89
CA THR A 176 12.64 -22.38 13.57
C THR A 176 11.27 -21.81 13.17
N ALA A 177 11.12 -21.49 11.91
CA ALA A 177 9.86 -21.05 11.33
C ALA A 177 9.55 -21.84 10.05
N LEU A 178 8.28 -22.19 9.87
CA LEU A 178 7.77 -22.75 8.62
C LEU A 178 6.84 -21.72 7.95
N VAL A 179 7.16 -21.38 6.72
CA VAL A 179 6.31 -20.54 5.86
C VAL A 179 5.68 -21.44 4.79
N THR A 180 4.36 -21.42 4.70
CA THR A 180 3.62 -22.14 3.66
C THR A 180 3.21 -21.19 2.54
N GLY A 181 3.64 -21.49 1.30
CA GLY A 181 3.52 -20.64 0.13
C GLY A 181 4.77 -19.82 -0.16
N ALA A 182 5.35 -19.99 -1.36
CA ALA A 182 6.52 -19.23 -1.85
C ALA A 182 6.11 -18.08 -2.81
N GLY A 183 4.89 -17.56 -2.70
CA GLY A 183 4.47 -16.34 -3.37
C GLY A 183 5.12 -15.09 -2.75
N PRO A 184 4.89 -13.89 -3.30
CA PRO A 184 5.52 -12.65 -2.83
C PRO A 184 5.42 -12.45 -1.32
N ILE A 185 4.25 -12.64 -0.74
CA ILE A 185 4.01 -12.49 0.70
C ILE A 185 4.80 -13.52 1.51
N GLY A 186 4.81 -14.80 1.09
CA GLY A 186 5.55 -15.85 1.78
C GLY A 186 7.07 -15.64 1.74
N LEU A 187 7.60 -15.20 0.60
CA LEU A 187 9.03 -14.88 0.46
C LEU A 187 9.43 -13.66 1.30
N LEU A 188 8.60 -12.61 1.35
CA LEU A 188 8.82 -11.47 2.22
C LEU A 188 8.77 -11.87 3.70
N ALA A 189 7.84 -12.78 4.08
CA ALA A 189 7.77 -13.32 5.43
C ALA A 189 9.04 -14.10 5.78
N ALA A 190 9.52 -14.97 4.86
CA ALA A 190 10.75 -15.72 5.05
C ALA A 190 11.95 -14.79 5.27
N LEU A 191 12.09 -13.73 4.47
CA LEU A 191 13.14 -12.71 4.63
C LEU A 191 13.08 -12.04 6.00
N ARG A 192 11.89 -11.63 6.44
CA ARG A 192 11.71 -10.97 7.76
C ARG A 192 11.98 -11.88 8.93
N LEU A 193 11.61 -13.16 8.83
CA LEU A 193 11.89 -14.17 9.85
C LEU A 193 13.39 -14.50 9.90
N HIS A 194 14.03 -14.65 8.73
CA HIS A 194 15.48 -14.85 8.64
C HIS A 194 16.26 -13.68 9.25
N ALA A 195 15.85 -12.45 8.96
CA ALA A 195 16.43 -11.24 9.56
C ALA A 195 16.26 -11.16 11.10
N ARG A 196 15.42 -11.99 11.70
CA ARG A 196 15.26 -12.19 13.15
C ARG A 196 16.06 -13.40 13.67
N ASN A 197 16.97 -13.95 12.86
CA ASN A 197 17.82 -15.09 13.17
C ASN A 197 17.05 -16.40 13.40
N LEU A 198 15.89 -16.59 12.78
CA LEU A 198 15.24 -17.88 12.75
C LEU A 198 15.78 -18.75 11.60
N ASP A 199 15.82 -20.07 11.82
CA ASP A 199 15.99 -21.06 10.76
C ASP A 199 14.65 -21.20 10.02
N VAL A 200 14.61 -20.76 8.75
CA VAL A 200 13.36 -20.61 8.00
C VAL A 200 13.24 -21.66 6.91
N HIS A 201 12.18 -22.43 6.99
CA HIS A 201 11.79 -23.38 5.95
C HIS A 201 10.58 -22.82 5.18
N VAL A 202 10.64 -22.89 3.86
CA VAL A 202 9.53 -22.50 2.97
C VAL A 202 9.01 -23.75 2.27
N LEU A 203 7.72 -24.00 2.38
CA LEU A 203 7.03 -25.10 1.72
C LEU A 203 6.09 -24.53 0.66
N ASP A 204 6.23 -25.01 -0.58
CA ASP A 204 5.31 -24.71 -1.69
C ASP A 204 4.94 -25.99 -2.45
N ARG A 205 3.97 -25.88 -3.34
CA ARG A 205 3.47 -27.01 -4.15
C ARG A 205 4.18 -27.09 -5.49
#